data_199522290e347ab91d7042569502a891
#
_entry.id   199522290e347ab91d7042569502a891
#
_cell.length_a   1.000
_cell.length_b   1.000
_cell.length_c   1.000
_cell.angle_alpha   90.00
_cell.angle_beta   90.00
_cell.angle_gamma   90.00
#
_symmetry.space_group_name_H-M   'P 1'
#
loop_
_entity.id
_entity.type
_entity.pdbx_description
1 polymer ?
#
loop_
_entity_poly.entity_id
_entity_poly.type
_entity_poly.pdbx_seq_one_letter_code
_entity_poly.pdbx_strand_id
1 'polypeptide(L)'
;MPAIHHLRELTPADRDAMVAPLEAYSKEQGFPWNPGGVFLALRDDEGAITGGLIGSILWEWLRIEILAVDSALRGQGWGRKLVEAAETLAVDAGCRGAWVDTFTFHSPEFYRRLGYSEFGRIDDYPRGQSRFFFSKQFHANQATSGLVSALPTTPLA
;
A
#
# COMPACT_ATOMS: atom_id res chain seq x y z
N MET A 1 14.95 35.97 -10.89
CA MET A 1 13.67 35.82 -10.18
C MET A 1 13.14 34.43 -10.41
N PRO A 2 12.70 33.69 -9.38
CA PRO A 2 12.06 32.38 -9.57
C PRO A 2 10.82 32.51 -10.47
N ALA A 3 10.57 31.50 -11.33
CA ALA A 3 9.40 31.44 -12.19
C ALA A 3 8.80 30.02 -12.17
N ILE A 4 7.48 29.93 -12.37
CA ILE A 4 6.77 28.65 -12.43
C ILE A 4 6.68 28.24 -13.91
N HIS A 5 7.10 27.01 -14.18
CA HIS A 5 7.03 26.41 -15.50
C HIS A 5 6.17 25.15 -15.47
N HIS A 6 5.27 25.00 -16.44
CA HIS A 6 4.53 23.76 -16.64
C HIS A 6 5.39 22.78 -17.46
N LEU A 7 5.76 21.67 -16.88
CA LEU A 7 6.49 20.60 -17.55
C LEU A 7 5.48 19.67 -18.25
N ARG A 8 5.71 19.32 -19.50
CA ARG A 8 4.89 18.35 -20.24
C ARG A 8 5.24 16.91 -19.87
N GLU A 9 6.47 16.68 -19.47
CA GLU A 9 7.00 15.39 -19.03
C GLU A 9 7.81 15.59 -17.75
N LEU A 10 7.78 14.61 -16.87
CA LEU A 10 8.55 14.61 -15.64
C LEU A 10 9.64 13.54 -15.73
N THR A 11 10.89 13.96 -15.87
CA THR A 11 12.03 13.02 -15.81
C THR A 11 12.30 12.57 -14.37
N PRO A 12 12.95 11.40 -14.16
CA PRO A 12 13.38 11.00 -12.83
C PRO A 12 14.22 12.06 -12.12
N ALA A 13 15.15 12.70 -12.84
CA ALA A 13 16.00 13.75 -12.29
C ALA A 13 15.20 15.00 -11.86
N ASP A 14 14.22 15.42 -12.64
CA ASP A 14 13.33 16.54 -12.28
C ASP A 14 12.52 16.19 -11.02
N ARG A 15 11.98 14.96 -10.98
CA ARG A 15 11.25 14.47 -9.81
C ARG A 15 12.12 14.52 -8.56
N ASP A 16 13.32 13.98 -8.63
CA ASP A 16 14.26 13.96 -7.50
C ASP A 16 14.60 15.38 -7.04
N ALA A 17 14.86 16.30 -7.98
CA ALA A 17 15.10 17.69 -7.66
C ALA A 17 13.89 18.40 -7.00
N MET A 18 12.68 18.07 -7.42
CA MET A 18 11.44 18.61 -6.82
C MET A 18 11.19 18.08 -5.41
N VAL A 19 11.54 16.83 -5.16
CA VAL A 19 11.28 16.16 -3.87
C VAL A 19 12.36 16.45 -2.84
N ALA A 20 13.59 16.72 -3.28
CA ALA A 20 14.75 16.92 -2.40
C ALA A 20 14.54 17.95 -1.26
N PRO A 21 13.88 19.10 -1.48
CA PRO A 21 13.62 20.05 -0.39
C PRO A 21 12.68 19.49 0.70
N LEU A 22 11.67 18.70 0.29
CA LEU A 22 10.76 18.05 1.21
C LEU A 22 11.46 16.95 2.02
N GLU A 23 12.27 16.14 1.36
CA GLU A 23 13.06 15.09 2.01
C GLU A 23 14.04 15.65 3.02
N ALA A 24 14.75 16.72 2.67
CA ALA A 24 15.66 17.42 3.57
C ALA A 24 14.93 17.94 4.81
N TYR A 25 13.79 18.60 4.62
CA TYR A 25 12.99 19.11 5.73
C TYR A 25 12.45 17.97 6.62
N SER A 26 11.93 16.91 6.03
CA SER A 26 11.44 15.75 6.79
C SER A 26 12.53 15.10 7.63
N LYS A 27 13.75 15.01 7.09
CA LYS A 27 14.93 14.49 7.80
C LYS A 27 15.31 15.40 8.98
N GLU A 28 15.29 16.71 8.79
CA GLU A 28 15.54 17.69 9.87
C GLU A 28 14.52 17.57 11.00
N GLN A 29 13.27 17.25 10.69
CA GLN A 29 12.21 17.00 11.67
C GLN A 29 12.31 15.61 12.35
N GLY A 30 13.27 14.77 12.00
CA GLY A 30 13.45 13.43 12.54
C GLY A 30 12.64 12.34 11.83
N PHE A 31 12.04 12.67 10.68
CA PHE A 31 11.22 11.74 9.88
C PHE A 31 11.83 11.57 8.47
N PRO A 32 12.96 10.86 8.32
CA PRO A 32 13.56 10.65 7.02
C PRO A 32 12.60 9.91 6.06
N TRP A 33 12.56 10.35 4.82
CA TRP A 33 11.77 9.73 3.77
C TRP A 33 12.47 8.46 3.29
N ASN A 34 12.04 7.32 3.78
CA ASN A 34 12.64 6.03 3.48
C ASN A 34 11.56 4.94 3.35
N PRO A 35 10.74 4.96 2.30
CA PRO A 35 9.69 3.97 2.10
C PRO A 35 10.28 2.59 1.77
N GLY A 36 9.78 1.56 2.44
CA GLY A 36 10.02 0.15 2.10
C GLY A 36 8.92 -0.40 1.22
N GLY A 37 9.25 -1.16 0.18
CA GLY A 37 8.25 -1.81 -0.68
C GLY A 37 7.70 -3.10 -0.08
N VAL A 38 6.42 -3.37 -0.32
CA VAL A 38 5.74 -4.64 -0.01
C VAL A 38 5.14 -5.18 -1.31
N PHE A 39 5.67 -6.30 -1.79
CA PHE A 39 5.28 -6.88 -3.07
C PHE A 39 4.93 -8.36 -2.88
N LEU A 40 3.67 -8.71 -3.13
CA LEU A 40 3.17 -10.08 -3.04
C LEU A 40 2.57 -10.48 -4.38
N ALA A 41 3.05 -11.58 -4.93
CA ALA A 41 2.52 -12.14 -6.17
C ALA A 41 1.71 -13.41 -5.88
N LEU A 42 0.51 -13.49 -6.43
CA LEU A 42 -0.26 -14.72 -6.54
C LEU A 42 0.11 -15.39 -7.85
N ARG A 43 0.57 -16.62 -7.80
CA ARG A 43 0.98 -17.41 -8.98
C ARG A 43 0.13 -18.67 -9.10
N ASP A 44 -0.13 -19.07 -10.33
CA ASP A 44 -0.72 -20.37 -10.63
C ASP A 44 0.33 -21.49 -10.59
N ASP A 45 -0.10 -22.71 -10.89
CA ASP A 45 0.75 -23.90 -10.89
C ASP A 45 1.83 -23.87 -12.00
N GLU A 46 1.63 -23.04 -13.02
CA GLU A 46 2.58 -22.82 -14.13
C GLU A 46 3.56 -21.68 -13.82
N GLY A 47 3.36 -20.99 -12.70
CA GLY A 47 4.19 -19.88 -12.23
C GLY A 47 3.80 -18.50 -12.78
N ALA A 48 2.74 -18.40 -13.57
CA ALA A 48 2.24 -17.12 -14.08
C ALA A 48 1.61 -16.29 -12.97
N ILE A 49 1.78 -14.96 -13.02
CA ILE A 49 1.16 -14.06 -12.04
C ILE A 49 -0.32 -13.89 -12.39
N THR A 50 -1.19 -14.27 -11.46
CA THR A 50 -2.66 -14.21 -11.55
C THR A 50 -3.28 -13.18 -10.60
N GLY A 51 -2.44 -12.44 -9.90
CA GLY A 51 -2.84 -11.39 -8.97
C GLY A 51 -1.71 -10.97 -8.07
N GLY A 52 -1.99 -10.10 -7.12
CA GLY A 52 -0.99 -9.69 -6.15
C GLY A 52 -1.38 -8.44 -5.37
N LEU A 53 -0.46 -8.02 -4.52
CA LEU A 53 -0.55 -6.81 -3.75
C LEU A 53 0.74 -6.00 -3.89
N ILE A 54 0.59 -4.72 -4.14
CA ILE A 54 1.67 -3.73 -4.10
C ILE A 54 1.37 -2.75 -2.97
N GLY A 55 2.33 -2.53 -2.12
CA GLY A 55 2.22 -1.59 -1.02
C GLY A 55 3.57 -1.00 -0.65
N SER A 56 3.52 -0.08 0.29
CA SER A 56 4.71 0.56 0.85
C SER A 56 4.58 0.74 2.35
N ILE A 57 5.72 0.71 3.05
CA ILE A 57 5.80 1.01 4.47
C ILE A 57 6.56 2.31 4.63
N LEU A 58 5.94 3.28 5.30
CA LEU A 58 6.56 4.54 5.66
C LEU A 58 6.12 4.93 7.07
N TRP A 59 7.08 5.29 7.94
CA TRP A 59 6.83 5.78 9.30
C TRP A 59 5.85 4.88 10.09
N GLU A 60 6.15 3.58 10.09
CA GLU A 60 5.40 2.54 10.82
C GLU A 60 3.95 2.32 10.34
N TRP A 61 3.64 2.68 9.08
CA TRP A 61 2.35 2.43 8.47
C TRP A 61 2.49 1.74 7.11
N LEU A 62 1.69 0.69 6.90
CA LEU A 62 1.53 0.05 5.61
C LEU A 62 0.49 0.83 4.78
N ARG A 63 0.85 1.23 3.59
CA ARG A 63 -0.10 1.65 2.56
C ARG A 63 -0.31 0.50 1.58
N ILE A 64 -1.55 0.06 1.39
CA ILE A 64 -1.91 -0.84 0.30
C ILE A 64 -2.25 0.04 -0.90
N GLU A 65 -1.47 -0.08 -1.97
CA GLU A 65 -1.61 0.75 -3.17
C GLU A 65 -2.41 0.03 -4.26
N ILE A 66 -2.14 -1.26 -4.46
CA ILE A 66 -2.80 -2.11 -5.45
C ILE A 66 -3.11 -3.46 -4.80
N LEU A 67 -4.33 -3.93 -4.99
CA LEU A 67 -4.75 -5.30 -4.73
C LEU A 67 -5.54 -5.79 -5.95
N ALA A 68 -5.07 -6.83 -6.59
CA ALA A 68 -5.72 -7.40 -7.75
C ALA A 68 -5.71 -8.92 -7.69
N VAL A 69 -6.82 -9.54 -8.11
CA VAL A 69 -6.96 -10.99 -8.25
C VAL A 69 -7.68 -11.25 -9.57
N ASP A 70 -7.14 -12.15 -10.38
CA ASP A 70 -7.77 -12.57 -11.63
C ASP A 70 -9.23 -12.96 -11.42
N SER A 71 -10.07 -12.65 -12.39
CA SER A 71 -11.52 -12.88 -12.31
C SER A 71 -11.87 -14.35 -12.04
N ALA A 72 -11.10 -15.29 -12.58
CA ALA A 72 -11.29 -16.72 -12.38
C ALA A 72 -11.00 -17.17 -10.95
N LEU A 73 -10.24 -16.40 -10.17
CA LEU A 73 -9.85 -16.72 -8.80
C LEU A 73 -10.60 -15.89 -7.74
N ARG A 74 -11.49 -14.99 -8.17
CA ARG A 74 -12.31 -14.18 -7.25
C ARG A 74 -13.28 -15.06 -6.47
N GLY A 75 -13.68 -14.58 -5.28
CA GLY A 75 -14.61 -15.31 -4.40
C GLY A 75 -14.00 -16.53 -3.68
N GLN A 76 -12.71 -16.80 -3.86
CA GLN A 76 -11.99 -17.93 -3.25
C GLN A 76 -11.10 -17.52 -2.06
N GLY A 77 -11.20 -16.28 -1.61
CA GLY A 77 -10.46 -15.77 -0.45
C GLY A 77 -9.01 -15.32 -0.73
N TRP A 78 -8.56 -15.29 -1.98
CA TRP A 78 -7.19 -14.89 -2.30
C TRP A 78 -6.89 -13.43 -1.98
N GLY A 79 -7.84 -12.52 -2.20
CA GLY A 79 -7.68 -11.12 -1.81
C GLY A 79 -7.46 -10.96 -0.31
N ARG A 80 -8.22 -11.69 0.53
CA ARG A 80 -8.05 -11.74 1.98
C ARG A 80 -6.64 -12.24 2.34
N LYS A 81 -6.20 -13.35 1.77
CA LYS A 81 -4.88 -13.94 2.06
C LYS A 81 -3.73 -12.98 1.70
N LEU A 82 -3.86 -12.25 0.58
CA LEU A 82 -2.87 -11.24 0.18
C LEU A 82 -2.80 -10.08 1.19
N VAL A 83 -3.94 -9.57 1.64
CA VAL A 83 -3.97 -8.51 2.65
C VAL A 83 -3.41 -9.00 3.98
N GLU A 84 -3.82 -10.17 4.46
CA GLU A 84 -3.32 -10.76 5.71
C GLU A 84 -1.80 -11.02 5.67
N ALA A 85 -1.28 -11.47 4.52
CA ALA A 85 0.16 -11.63 4.33
C ALA A 85 0.90 -10.29 4.36
N ALA A 86 0.35 -9.24 3.73
CA ALA A 86 0.93 -7.89 3.78
C ALA A 86 0.89 -7.30 5.20
N GLU A 87 -0.21 -7.51 5.93
CA GLU A 87 -0.32 -7.09 7.34
C GLU A 87 0.71 -7.81 8.21
N THR A 88 0.94 -9.11 7.99
CA THR A 88 1.98 -9.87 8.72
C THR A 88 3.36 -9.29 8.48
N LEU A 89 3.73 -9.04 7.22
CA LEU A 89 5.00 -8.39 6.89
C LEU A 89 5.14 -7.00 7.53
N ALA A 90 4.04 -6.24 7.56
CA ALA A 90 4.01 -4.91 8.17
C ALA A 90 4.20 -4.98 9.69
N VAL A 91 3.53 -5.90 10.38
CA VAL A 91 3.69 -6.12 11.82
C VAL A 91 5.12 -6.54 12.15
N ASP A 92 5.71 -7.47 11.39
CA ASP A 92 7.08 -7.91 11.55
C ASP A 92 8.09 -6.76 11.33
N ALA A 93 7.75 -5.81 10.47
CA ALA A 93 8.53 -4.59 10.24
C ALA A 93 8.27 -3.46 11.27
N GLY A 94 7.45 -3.72 12.30
CA GLY A 94 7.13 -2.76 13.37
C GLY A 94 6.02 -1.77 13.05
N CYS A 95 5.20 -2.02 12.02
CA CYS A 95 4.08 -1.16 11.69
C CYS A 95 3.00 -1.20 12.77
N ARG A 96 2.37 -0.05 12.99
CA ARG A 96 1.26 0.13 13.93
C ARG A 96 -0.11 0.00 13.28
N GLY A 97 -0.16 0.07 11.95
CA GLY A 97 -1.41 -0.02 11.23
C GLY A 97 -1.21 -0.03 9.71
N ALA A 98 -2.33 -0.10 9.01
CA ALA A 98 -2.40 -0.04 7.56
C ALA A 98 -3.51 0.91 7.11
N TRP A 99 -3.38 1.44 5.91
CA TRP A 99 -4.43 2.20 5.26
C TRP A 99 -4.51 1.89 3.77
N VAL A 100 -5.68 2.11 3.20
CA VAL A 100 -5.98 1.84 1.80
C VAL A 100 -7.06 2.78 1.33
N ASP A 101 -7.07 3.09 0.06
CA ASP A 101 -8.20 3.73 -0.60
C ASP A 101 -8.78 2.83 -1.69
N THR A 102 -10.09 2.95 -1.89
CA THR A 102 -10.83 2.14 -2.86
C THR A 102 -12.06 2.91 -3.36
N PHE A 103 -12.65 2.44 -4.43
CA PHE A 103 -13.82 3.05 -5.04
C PHE A 103 -15.08 2.20 -4.82
N THR A 104 -16.24 2.81 -4.95
CA THR A 104 -17.54 2.12 -4.84
C THR A 104 -17.58 0.81 -5.63
N PHE A 105 -17.03 0.81 -6.86
CA PHE A 105 -17.03 -0.34 -7.76
C PHE A 105 -15.90 -1.37 -7.48
N HIS A 106 -15.01 -1.11 -6.51
CA HIS A 106 -13.95 -2.02 -6.07
C HIS A 106 -14.22 -2.65 -4.70
N SER A 107 -15.50 -2.78 -4.33
CA SER A 107 -15.95 -3.50 -3.13
C SER A 107 -15.40 -2.96 -1.81
N PRO A 108 -15.81 -1.75 -1.36
CA PRO A 108 -15.39 -1.21 -0.05
C PRO A 108 -15.73 -2.15 1.12
N GLU A 109 -16.82 -2.93 1.01
CA GLU A 109 -17.21 -3.93 2.02
C GLU A 109 -16.12 -5.00 2.27
N PHE A 110 -15.30 -5.29 1.28
CA PHE A 110 -14.18 -6.22 1.43
C PHE A 110 -13.24 -5.75 2.56
N TYR A 111 -12.88 -4.48 2.58
CA TYR A 111 -11.99 -3.93 3.61
C TYR A 111 -12.67 -3.82 4.97
N ARG A 112 -13.97 -3.49 5.02
CA ARG A 112 -14.75 -3.51 6.28
C ARG A 112 -14.74 -4.89 6.93
N ARG A 113 -14.92 -5.95 6.14
CA ARG A 113 -14.85 -7.34 6.63
C ARG A 113 -13.46 -7.75 7.12
N LEU A 114 -12.41 -7.07 6.68
CA LEU A 114 -11.04 -7.28 7.16
C LEU A 114 -10.71 -6.45 8.40
N GLY A 115 -11.67 -5.71 8.94
CA GLY A 115 -11.51 -4.90 10.14
C GLY A 115 -11.00 -3.47 9.89
N TYR A 116 -11.04 -3.01 8.64
CA TYR A 116 -10.75 -1.61 8.30
C TYR A 116 -11.95 -0.72 8.57
N SER A 117 -11.70 0.46 9.09
CA SER A 117 -12.72 1.49 9.33
C SER A 117 -12.55 2.67 8.37
N GLU A 118 -13.65 3.15 7.83
CA GLU A 118 -13.67 4.34 6.99
C GLU A 118 -13.31 5.57 7.81
N PHE A 119 -12.36 6.37 7.34
CA PHE A 119 -11.98 7.63 7.95
C PHE A 119 -12.12 8.84 7.03
N GLY A 120 -12.47 8.61 5.76
CA GLY A 120 -12.68 9.68 4.80
C GLY A 120 -13.33 9.20 3.51
N ARG A 121 -13.94 10.15 2.80
CA ARG A 121 -14.61 9.89 1.53
C ARG A 121 -14.50 11.11 0.63
N ILE A 122 -14.40 10.87 -0.67
CA ILE A 122 -14.61 11.87 -1.71
C ILE A 122 -15.79 11.39 -2.55
N ASP A 123 -16.88 12.15 -2.53
CA ASP A 123 -18.05 11.87 -3.34
C ASP A 123 -17.84 12.36 -4.79
N ASP A 124 -18.60 11.74 -5.70
CA ASP A 124 -18.54 12.05 -7.14
C ASP A 124 -17.11 11.91 -7.74
N TYR A 125 -16.35 10.92 -7.26
CA TYR A 125 -15.00 10.62 -7.71
C TYR A 125 -14.78 9.10 -7.92
N PRO A 126 -14.73 8.64 -9.19
CA PRO A 126 -15.13 9.34 -10.42
C PRO A 126 -16.62 9.69 -10.40
N ARG A 127 -17.07 10.51 -11.34
CA ARG A 127 -18.47 11.00 -11.40
C ARG A 127 -19.49 9.86 -11.21
N GLY A 128 -20.42 10.07 -10.28
CA GLY A 128 -21.43 9.07 -9.91
C GLY A 128 -20.95 7.95 -8.98
N GLN A 129 -19.68 7.99 -8.57
CA GLN A 129 -19.04 7.03 -7.64
C GLN A 129 -18.46 7.76 -6.44
N SER A 130 -17.90 7.03 -5.49
CA SER A 130 -17.18 7.61 -4.37
C SER A 130 -15.85 6.89 -4.16
N ARG A 131 -14.87 7.63 -3.66
CA ARG A 131 -13.59 7.11 -3.20
C ARG A 131 -13.58 7.09 -1.69
N PHE A 132 -13.31 5.93 -1.12
CA PHE A 132 -13.28 5.68 0.32
C PHE A 132 -11.85 5.52 0.81
N PHE A 133 -11.59 6.01 2.01
CA PHE A 133 -10.31 5.85 2.70
C PHE A 133 -10.52 5.06 3.98
N PHE A 134 -9.80 3.97 4.12
CA PHE A 134 -9.89 3.04 5.24
C PHE A 134 -8.57 2.92 5.97
N SER A 135 -8.64 2.70 7.28
CA SER A 135 -7.48 2.36 8.08
C SER A 135 -7.79 1.25 9.07
N LYS A 136 -6.74 0.56 9.50
CA LYS A 136 -6.77 -0.48 10.51
C LYS A 136 -5.56 -0.32 11.41
N GLN A 137 -5.77 -0.25 12.72
CA GLN A 137 -4.68 -0.30 13.70
C GLN A 137 -4.37 -1.75 14.05
N PHE A 138 -3.10 -2.08 14.11
CA PHE A 138 -2.65 -3.39 14.56
C PHE A 138 -2.57 -3.40 16.08
N HIS A 139 -3.09 -4.47 16.70
CA HIS A 139 -2.97 -4.67 18.14
C HIS A 139 -1.68 -5.41 18.47
N ALA A 140 -1.06 -5.10 19.61
CA ALA A 140 0.22 -5.66 20.06
C ALA A 140 0.25 -7.21 20.19
N ASN A 141 -0.90 -7.90 20.07
CA ASN A 141 -1.02 -9.35 20.21
C ASN A 141 -1.05 -10.14 18.89
N GLN A 142 -0.81 -9.52 17.74
CA GLN A 142 -0.77 -10.25 16.45
C GLN A 142 0.63 -10.79 16.09
N ALA A 143 1.60 -10.68 16.98
CA ALA A 143 3.00 -11.07 16.77
C ALA A 143 3.28 -12.60 16.87
N THR A 144 2.26 -13.47 16.81
CA THR A 144 2.52 -14.92 16.79
C THR A 144 1.40 -15.68 16.09
N SER A 145 1.48 -15.80 14.78
CA SER A 145 0.91 -16.97 14.08
C SER A 145 1.33 -16.98 12.62
N GLY A 146 2.17 -17.92 12.26
CA GLY A 146 2.32 -18.37 10.87
C GLY A 146 3.67 -18.07 10.23
N LEU A 147 4.48 -19.10 10.15
CA LEU A 147 5.67 -19.21 9.32
C LEU A 147 5.42 -18.71 7.88
N VAL A 148 5.86 -17.50 7.61
CA VAL A 148 6.18 -17.10 6.25
C VAL A 148 7.70 -17.20 6.16
N SER A 149 8.16 -18.14 5.32
CA SER A 149 9.57 -18.31 4.99
C SER A 149 10.15 -16.94 4.59
N ALA A 150 11.22 -16.55 5.26
CA ALA A 150 11.90 -15.29 5.03
C ALA A 150 12.23 -15.11 3.54
N LEU A 151 11.60 -14.13 2.91
CA LEU A 151 12.02 -13.65 1.60
C LEU A 151 13.23 -12.71 1.81
N PRO A 152 14.29 -12.84 1.01
CA PRO A 152 15.44 -11.96 1.13
C PRO A 152 15.05 -10.53 0.76
N THR A 153 15.32 -9.61 1.67
CA THR A 153 15.28 -8.17 1.40
C THR A 153 16.42 -7.81 0.47
N THR A 154 16.10 -7.56 -0.79
CA THR A 154 17.05 -6.91 -1.69
C THR A 154 16.86 -5.40 -1.52
N PRO A 155 17.89 -4.64 -1.14
CA PRO A 155 17.80 -3.19 -1.12
C PRO A 155 17.70 -2.67 -2.57
N LEU A 156 16.74 -1.79 -2.79
CA LEU A 156 16.64 -1.06 -4.05
C LEU A 156 17.82 -0.10 -4.14
N ALA A 157 18.60 -0.30 -5.18
CA ALA A 157 19.63 0.65 -5.60
C ALA A 157 18.98 1.85 -6.31
#